data_a8d4a371d8572e1826785880bc5ab96d
#
_entry.id   a8d4a371d8572e1826785880bc5ab96d
#
_cell.length_a   1.000
_cell.length_b   1.000
_cell.length_c   1.000
_cell.angle_alpha   90.00
_cell.angle_beta   90.00
_cell.angle_gamma   90.00
#
_symmetry.space_group_name_H-M   'P 1'
#
loop_
_entity.id
_entity.type
_entity.pdbx_description
1 polymer ?
#
loop_
_entity_poly.entity_id
_entity_poly.type
_entity_poly.pdbx_seq_one_letter_code
_entity_poly.pdbx_strand_id
1 'polypeptide(L)'
;NVSDGQKWLNSNYGDKILKYCGAKLRVDGDYGTKSRWAALAVWKDLMNRRYGTALDPTNKNFFESCKKVASKATVSHGTQGTFTFLVQFVLAAKGFYFGNMDALCGDGLTAAIKSYQKSKGLEADGYCGANTWYALFN
;
A
#
# COMPACT_ATOMS: atom_id res chain seq x y z
N ASN A 1 -8.85 6.18 8.55
CA ASN A 1 -7.70 6.23 9.45
C ASN A 1 -7.00 4.86 9.51
N VAL A 2 -5.90 4.79 10.24
CA VAL A 2 -5.09 3.56 10.30
C VAL A 2 -5.89 2.38 10.88
N SER A 3 -6.67 2.59 11.94
CA SER A 3 -7.42 1.48 12.53
C SER A 3 -8.48 0.93 11.57
N ASP A 4 -9.14 1.78 10.78
CA ASP A 4 -10.07 1.34 9.73
C ASP A 4 -9.34 0.50 8.67
N GLY A 5 -8.13 0.91 8.29
CA GLY A 5 -7.30 0.17 7.36
C GLY A 5 -6.87 -1.18 7.90
N GLN A 6 -6.50 -1.25 9.17
CA GLN A 6 -6.15 -2.51 9.84
C GLN A 6 -7.33 -3.48 9.85
N LYS A 7 -8.54 -2.97 10.16
CA LYS A 7 -9.78 -3.77 10.10
C LYS A 7 -10.03 -4.30 8.70
N TRP A 8 -9.88 -3.44 7.71
CA TRP A 8 -10.10 -3.82 6.31
C TRP A 8 -9.13 -4.92 5.88
N LEU A 9 -7.86 -4.78 6.22
CA LEU A 9 -6.84 -5.78 5.91
C LEU A 9 -7.15 -7.13 6.56
N ASN A 10 -7.52 -7.13 7.85
CA ASN A 10 -7.88 -8.36 8.53
C ASN A 10 -9.12 -9.02 7.94
N SER A 11 -10.12 -8.22 7.53
CA SER A 11 -11.37 -8.73 6.95
C SER A 11 -11.17 -9.32 5.57
N ASN A 12 -10.31 -8.71 4.75
CA ASN A 12 -10.16 -9.09 3.34
C ASN A 12 -8.95 -9.99 3.07
N TYR A 13 -7.90 -9.88 3.90
CA TYR A 13 -6.63 -10.58 3.72
C TYR A 13 -6.10 -11.22 5.00
N GLY A 14 -6.95 -11.40 6.01
CA GLY A 14 -6.52 -11.92 7.32
C GLY A 14 -5.78 -13.26 7.22
N ASP A 15 -6.27 -14.20 6.39
CA ASP A 15 -5.64 -15.50 6.23
C ASP A 15 -4.26 -15.39 5.57
N LYS A 16 -4.13 -14.51 4.59
CA LYS A 16 -2.85 -14.25 3.92
C LYS A 16 -1.85 -13.58 4.87
N ILE A 17 -2.31 -12.60 5.64
CA ILE A 17 -1.47 -11.91 6.63
C ILE A 17 -1.01 -12.91 7.70
N LEU A 18 -1.90 -13.76 8.19
CA LEU A 18 -1.54 -14.81 9.13
C LEU A 18 -0.48 -15.75 8.54
N LYS A 19 -0.68 -16.18 7.29
CA LYS A 19 0.24 -17.08 6.60
C LYS A 19 1.63 -16.47 6.41
N TYR A 20 1.70 -15.22 5.92
CA TYR A 20 2.97 -14.60 5.56
C TYR A 20 3.65 -13.89 6.72
N CYS A 21 2.88 -13.32 7.65
CA CYS A 21 3.40 -12.49 8.73
C CYS A 21 3.30 -13.15 10.11
N GLY A 22 2.71 -14.33 10.20
CA GLY A 22 2.62 -15.10 11.44
C GLY A 22 1.46 -14.74 12.36
N ALA A 23 0.78 -13.61 12.13
CA ALA A 23 -0.37 -13.17 12.90
C ALA A 23 -1.16 -12.14 12.11
N LYS A 24 -2.47 -12.08 12.37
CA LYS A 24 -3.31 -10.98 11.88
C LYS A 24 -2.92 -9.68 12.56
N LEU A 25 -3.32 -8.54 11.99
CA LEU A 25 -3.01 -7.24 12.56
C LEU A 25 -3.81 -6.98 13.85
N ARG A 26 -3.15 -6.36 14.83
CA ARG A 26 -3.84 -5.73 15.94
C ARG A 26 -4.48 -4.45 15.42
N VAL A 27 -5.76 -4.24 15.74
CA VAL A 27 -6.48 -3.03 15.36
C VAL A 27 -6.31 -2.02 16.49
N ASP A 28 -5.23 -1.25 16.43
CA ASP A 28 -4.82 -0.32 17.48
C ASP A 28 -4.55 1.10 16.98
N GLY A 29 -4.67 1.32 15.67
CA GLY A 29 -4.41 2.63 15.06
C GLY A 29 -2.93 2.95 14.92
N ASP A 30 -2.04 2.06 15.31
CA ASP A 30 -0.59 2.27 15.21
C ASP A 30 -0.03 1.59 13.96
N TYR A 31 0.60 2.38 13.11
CA TYR A 31 1.28 1.88 11.92
C TYR A 31 2.76 1.70 12.24
N GLY A 32 3.12 0.47 12.58
CA GLY A 32 4.50 0.11 12.82
C GLY A 32 4.99 -0.92 11.79
N THR A 33 6.06 -1.63 12.14
CA THR A 33 6.67 -2.64 11.29
C THR A 33 5.67 -3.72 10.87
N LYS A 34 4.80 -4.15 11.78
CA LYS A 34 3.81 -5.21 11.49
C LYS A 34 2.78 -4.76 10.47
N SER A 35 2.24 -3.54 10.61
CA SER A 35 1.28 -3.00 9.63
C SER A 35 1.93 -2.77 8.27
N ARG A 36 3.16 -2.26 8.23
CA ARG A 36 3.91 -2.08 6.99
C ARG A 36 4.16 -3.42 6.31
N TRP A 37 4.60 -4.42 7.07
CA TRP A 37 4.85 -5.75 6.52
C TRP A 37 3.57 -6.38 5.98
N ALA A 38 2.47 -6.30 6.72
CA ALA A 38 1.18 -6.83 6.27
C ALA A 38 0.75 -6.18 4.96
N ALA A 39 0.82 -4.85 4.87
CA ALA A 39 0.48 -4.14 3.64
C ALA A 39 1.38 -4.55 2.47
N LEU A 40 2.67 -4.68 2.72
CA LEU A 40 3.63 -5.12 1.70
C LEU A 40 3.40 -6.57 1.29
N ALA A 41 3.10 -7.45 2.23
CA ALA A 41 2.79 -8.85 1.94
C ALA A 41 1.56 -8.98 1.05
N VAL A 42 0.52 -8.20 1.33
CA VAL A 42 -0.69 -8.15 0.49
C VAL A 42 -0.35 -7.61 -0.91
N TRP A 43 0.46 -6.57 -0.99
CA TRP A 43 0.91 -6.02 -2.27
C TRP A 43 1.65 -7.07 -3.11
N LYS A 44 2.60 -7.78 -2.50
CA LYS A 44 3.39 -8.82 -3.19
C LYS A 44 2.51 -10.01 -3.60
N ASP A 45 1.64 -10.48 -2.71
CA ASP A 45 0.73 -11.57 -3.01
C ASP A 45 -0.18 -11.23 -4.19
N LEU A 46 -0.73 -10.02 -4.20
CA LEU A 46 -1.61 -9.57 -5.28
C LEU A 46 -0.85 -9.43 -6.59
N MET A 47 0.38 -8.91 -6.56
CA MET A 47 1.24 -8.85 -7.74
C MET A 47 1.47 -10.25 -8.32
N ASN A 48 1.80 -11.21 -7.45
CA ASN A 48 2.05 -12.59 -7.89
C ASN A 48 0.81 -13.21 -8.52
N ARG A 49 -0.34 -13.04 -7.91
CA ARG A 49 -1.60 -13.60 -8.41
C ARG A 49 -2.08 -12.93 -9.70
N ARG A 50 -1.94 -11.62 -9.79
CA ARG A 50 -2.51 -10.84 -10.90
C ARG A 50 -1.57 -10.77 -12.11
N TYR A 51 -0.26 -10.70 -11.86
CA TYR A 51 0.73 -10.46 -12.92
C TYR A 51 1.76 -11.58 -13.07
N GLY A 52 1.63 -12.67 -12.31
CA GLY A 52 2.53 -13.81 -12.42
C GLY A 52 3.97 -13.52 -11.96
N THR A 53 4.17 -12.50 -11.11
CA THR A 53 5.48 -12.24 -10.53
C THR A 53 5.82 -13.28 -9.47
N ALA A 54 7.09 -13.32 -9.06
CA ALA A 54 7.58 -14.29 -8.06
C ALA A 54 8.21 -13.56 -6.86
N LEU A 55 7.48 -12.59 -6.31
CA LEU A 55 7.91 -11.84 -5.13
C LEU A 55 7.70 -12.68 -3.87
N ASP A 56 8.49 -12.43 -2.84
CA ASP A 56 8.41 -13.17 -1.58
C ASP A 56 7.60 -12.37 -0.52
N PRO A 57 6.31 -12.75 -0.26
CA PRO A 57 5.49 -12.02 0.71
C PRO A 57 5.97 -12.17 2.16
N THR A 58 6.81 -13.15 2.47
CA THR A 58 7.37 -13.32 3.82
C THR A 58 8.51 -12.36 4.10
N ASN A 59 9.07 -11.74 3.08
CA ASN A 59 10.16 -10.76 3.23
C ASN A 59 9.59 -9.37 3.52
N LYS A 60 10.13 -8.71 4.54
CA LYS A 60 9.65 -7.40 5.03
C LYS A 60 10.10 -6.21 4.19
N ASN A 61 10.86 -6.44 3.13
CA ASN A 61 11.51 -5.36 2.37
C ASN A 61 10.97 -5.22 0.95
N PHE A 62 10.95 -3.97 0.47
CA PHE A 62 10.61 -3.65 -0.91
C PHE A 62 11.92 -3.48 -1.68
N PHE A 63 12.37 -4.57 -2.29
CA PHE A 63 13.64 -4.61 -3.02
C PHE A 63 13.50 -4.13 -4.47
N GLU A 64 14.62 -4.06 -5.19
CA GLU A 64 14.64 -3.71 -6.61
C GLU A 64 13.77 -4.65 -7.46
N SER A 65 13.67 -5.94 -7.08
CA SER A 65 12.77 -6.89 -7.75
C SER A 65 11.31 -6.44 -7.70
N CYS A 66 10.89 -5.82 -6.59
CA CYS A 66 9.55 -5.23 -6.46
C CYS A 66 9.43 -3.97 -7.33
N LYS A 67 10.44 -3.10 -7.27
CA LYS A 67 10.44 -1.84 -8.02
C LYS A 67 10.33 -2.07 -9.52
N LYS A 68 11.02 -3.09 -10.05
CA LYS A 68 10.99 -3.43 -11.47
C LYS A 68 9.61 -3.72 -12.02
N VAL A 69 8.72 -4.28 -11.19
CA VAL A 69 7.37 -4.67 -11.62
C VAL A 69 6.28 -3.74 -11.08
N ALA A 70 6.63 -2.80 -10.22
CA ALA A 70 5.67 -1.98 -9.48
C ALA A 70 4.82 -1.06 -10.37
N SER A 71 5.30 -0.69 -11.56
CA SER A 71 4.52 0.12 -12.51
C SER A 71 3.24 -0.58 -12.96
N LYS A 72 3.18 -1.92 -12.88
CA LYS A 72 1.98 -2.70 -13.17
C LYS A 72 0.85 -2.40 -12.18
N ALA A 73 1.19 -1.95 -10.97
CA ALA A 73 0.25 -1.61 -9.90
C ALA A 73 0.09 -0.10 -9.75
N THR A 74 0.28 0.68 -10.79
CA THR A 74 0.17 2.14 -10.72
C THR A 74 -1.23 2.55 -10.27
N VAL A 75 -1.28 3.43 -9.27
CA VAL A 75 -2.51 4.03 -8.74
C VAL A 75 -2.55 5.50 -9.13
N SER A 76 -3.66 5.92 -9.74
CA SER A 76 -3.88 7.30 -10.16
C SER A 76 -5.37 7.62 -10.11
N HIS A 77 -5.74 8.85 -10.38
CA HIS A 77 -7.15 9.27 -10.37
C HIS A 77 -8.01 8.31 -11.20
N GLY A 78 -9.06 7.79 -10.59
CA GLY A 78 -9.99 6.86 -11.22
C GLY A 78 -9.70 5.38 -10.96
N THR A 79 -8.53 5.01 -10.44
CA THR A 79 -8.26 3.60 -10.10
C THR A 79 -9.01 3.19 -8.84
N GLN A 80 -9.33 1.90 -8.75
CA GLN A 80 -10.02 1.34 -7.60
C GLN A 80 -9.52 -0.09 -7.32
N GLY A 81 -9.71 -0.55 -6.10
CA GLY A 81 -9.34 -1.89 -5.69
C GLY A 81 -8.25 -1.91 -4.62
N THR A 82 -7.66 -3.08 -4.42
CA THR A 82 -6.73 -3.32 -3.31
C THR A 82 -5.46 -2.47 -3.40
N PHE A 83 -4.86 -2.31 -4.57
CA PHE A 83 -3.67 -1.44 -4.69
C PHE A 83 -3.99 0.00 -4.29
N THR A 84 -5.14 0.51 -4.70
CA THR A 84 -5.58 1.85 -4.30
C THR A 84 -5.78 1.94 -2.79
N PHE A 85 -6.41 0.92 -2.19
CA PHE A 85 -6.55 0.85 -0.74
C PHE A 85 -5.19 0.90 -0.03
N LEU A 86 -4.20 0.17 -0.53
CA LEU A 86 -2.87 0.16 0.08
C LEU A 86 -2.21 1.54 0.06
N VAL A 87 -2.39 2.30 -1.02
CA VAL A 87 -1.92 3.70 -1.07
C VAL A 87 -2.63 4.55 0.00
N GLN A 88 -3.96 4.42 0.10
CA GLN A 88 -4.73 5.12 1.13
C GLN A 88 -4.23 4.78 2.54
N PHE A 89 -4.01 3.52 2.81
CA PHE A 89 -3.57 3.03 4.12
C PHE A 89 -2.19 3.59 4.49
N VAL A 90 -1.22 3.47 3.61
CA VAL A 90 0.13 3.95 3.89
C VAL A 90 0.17 5.48 3.99
N LEU A 91 -0.53 6.19 3.11
CA LEU A 91 -0.59 7.66 3.17
C LEU A 91 -1.35 8.18 4.38
N ALA A 92 -2.39 7.46 4.83
CA ALA A 92 -3.06 7.79 6.10
C ALA A 92 -2.07 7.66 7.27
N ALA A 93 -1.30 6.57 7.29
CA ALA A 93 -0.30 6.35 8.32
C ALA A 93 0.79 7.41 8.33
N LYS A 94 1.17 7.91 7.17
CA LYS A 94 2.20 8.96 7.04
C LYS A 94 1.66 10.38 7.20
N GLY A 95 0.34 10.53 7.40
CA GLY A 95 -0.27 11.84 7.65
C GLY A 95 -0.62 12.64 6.40
N PHE A 96 -0.72 12.01 5.23
CA PHE A 96 -1.02 12.68 3.97
C PHE A 96 -2.46 12.47 3.50
N TYR A 97 -3.12 11.40 3.92
CA TYR A 97 -4.49 11.10 3.49
C TYR A 97 -5.44 11.04 4.67
N PHE A 98 -6.51 11.83 4.61
CA PHE A 98 -7.50 11.94 5.69
C PHE A 98 -8.91 11.53 5.24
N GLY A 99 -9.04 11.02 4.02
CA GLY A 99 -10.33 10.60 3.47
C GLY A 99 -10.72 9.18 3.89
N ASN A 100 -11.78 8.68 3.27
CA ASN A 100 -12.31 7.36 3.54
C ASN A 100 -11.41 6.26 2.98
N MET A 101 -11.35 5.13 3.69
CA MET A 101 -10.66 3.92 3.23
C MET A 101 -11.62 3.13 2.34
N ASP A 102 -11.91 3.68 1.17
CA ASP A 102 -12.92 3.14 0.23
C ASP A 102 -12.34 2.47 -1.00
N ALA A 103 -11.01 2.38 -1.08
CA ALA A 103 -10.30 1.79 -2.22
C ALA A 103 -10.56 2.50 -3.55
N LEU A 104 -10.96 3.78 -3.52
CA LEU A 104 -11.19 4.61 -4.70
C LEU A 104 -10.20 5.76 -4.74
N CYS A 105 -9.57 5.98 -5.88
CA CYS A 105 -8.67 7.11 -6.06
C CYS A 105 -9.44 8.28 -6.68
N GLY A 106 -10.02 9.10 -5.81
CA GLY A 106 -10.65 10.35 -6.19
C GLY A 106 -9.70 11.53 -6.03
N ASP A 107 -10.26 12.73 -5.98
CA ASP A 107 -9.47 13.97 -5.87
C ASP A 107 -8.65 14.03 -4.58
N GLY A 108 -9.22 13.57 -3.47
CA GLY A 108 -8.53 13.59 -2.18
C GLY A 108 -7.28 12.72 -2.15
N LEU A 109 -7.37 11.49 -2.66
CA LEU A 109 -6.21 10.61 -2.71
C LEU A 109 -5.19 11.11 -3.74
N THR A 110 -5.65 11.60 -4.88
CA THR A 110 -4.76 12.17 -5.90
C THR A 110 -3.94 13.33 -5.32
N ALA A 111 -4.59 14.22 -4.58
CA ALA A 111 -3.90 15.33 -3.91
C ALA A 111 -2.91 14.83 -2.86
N ALA A 112 -3.27 13.79 -2.10
CA ALA A 112 -2.40 13.18 -1.10
C ALA A 112 -1.17 12.56 -1.74
N ILE A 113 -1.33 11.85 -2.86
CA ILE A 113 -0.21 11.29 -3.62
C ILE A 113 0.76 12.40 -4.05
N LYS A 114 0.24 13.48 -4.63
CA LYS A 114 1.06 14.61 -5.07
C LYS A 114 1.82 15.25 -3.91
N SER A 115 1.16 15.47 -2.77
CA SER A 115 1.79 16.05 -1.59
C SER A 115 2.91 15.16 -1.06
N TYR A 116 2.67 13.85 -1.01
CA TYR A 116 3.69 12.89 -0.58
C TYR A 116 4.88 12.88 -1.53
N GLN A 117 4.62 12.82 -2.83
CA GLN A 117 5.66 12.86 -3.87
C GLN A 117 6.53 14.10 -3.72
N LYS A 118 5.91 15.25 -3.55
CA LYS A 118 6.62 16.52 -3.34
C LYS A 118 7.51 16.45 -2.09
N SER A 119 6.99 15.88 -1.00
CA SER A 119 7.75 15.76 0.26
C SER A 119 8.99 14.87 0.12
N LYS A 120 8.99 13.93 -0.85
CA LYS A 120 10.08 13.01 -1.11
C LYS A 120 10.98 13.43 -2.28
N GLY A 121 10.76 14.61 -2.83
CA GLY A 121 11.53 15.06 -3.98
C GLY A 121 11.25 14.29 -5.27
N LEU A 122 10.10 13.62 -5.34
CA LEU A 122 9.65 12.93 -6.54
C LEU A 122 8.83 13.87 -7.41
N GLU A 123 8.65 13.51 -8.69
CA GLU A 123 7.73 14.21 -9.56
C GLU A 123 6.31 14.12 -9.00
N ALA A 124 5.68 15.27 -8.74
CA ALA A 124 4.34 15.33 -8.13
C ALA A 124 3.26 15.23 -9.21
N ASP A 125 3.19 14.07 -9.88
CA ASP A 125 2.30 13.83 -11.01
C ASP A 125 0.98 13.13 -10.61
N GLY A 126 0.83 12.72 -9.36
CA GLY A 126 -0.37 12.03 -8.89
C GLY A 126 -0.44 10.55 -9.28
N TYR A 127 0.61 10.01 -9.88
CA TYR A 127 0.69 8.60 -10.26
C TYR A 127 1.60 7.87 -9.27
N CYS A 128 1.02 6.95 -8.51
CA CYS A 128 1.80 6.07 -7.63
C CYS A 128 2.35 4.92 -8.47
N GLY A 129 3.46 5.17 -9.15
CA GLY A 129 4.20 4.17 -9.92
C GLY A 129 5.36 3.61 -9.12
N ALA A 130 6.38 3.09 -9.83
CA ALA A 130 7.50 2.38 -9.20
C ALA A 130 8.24 3.21 -8.14
N ASN A 131 8.58 4.46 -8.46
CA ASN A 131 9.33 5.32 -7.53
C ASN A 131 8.52 5.66 -6.28
N THR A 132 7.22 5.92 -6.44
CA THR A 132 6.35 6.26 -5.32
C THR A 132 6.09 5.03 -4.44
N TRP A 133 5.82 3.87 -5.03
CA TRP A 133 5.70 2.61 -4.27
C TRP A 133 6.96 2.33 -3.47
N TYR A 134 8.12 2.50 -4.10
CA TYR A 134 9.40 2.29 -3.41
C TYR A 134 9.52 3.20 -2.18
N ALA A 135 9.19 4.48 -2.34
CA ALA A 135 9.24 5.43 -1.23
C ALA A 135 8.23 5.08 -0.13
N LEU A 136 7.02 4.63 -0.49
CA LEU A 136 5.98 4.28 0.48
C LEU A 136 6.41 3.14 1.41
N PHE A 137 7.12 2.14 0.88
CA PHE A 137 7.50 0.94 1.66
C PHE A 137 8.95 0.98 2.17
N ASN A 138 9.65 2.06 1.93
CA ASN A 138 10.99 2.31 2.46
C ASN A 138 11.06 3.68 3.14
#